data_ef791a509c3bbcf875f1134b9b8105c8
#
_entry.id   ef791a509c3bbcf875f1134b9b8105c8
#
_cell.length_a   1.000
_cell.length_b   1.000
_cell.length_c   1.000
_cell.angle_alpha   90.00
_cell.angle_beta   90.00
_cell.angle_gamma   90.00
#
_symmetry.space_group_name_H-M   'P 1'
#
loop_
_entity.id
_entity.type
_entity.pdbx_description
1 polymer ?
#
loop_
_entity_poly.entity_id
_entity_poly.type
_entity_poly.pdbx_seq_one_letter_code
_entity_poly.pdbx_strand_id
1 'polypeptide(L)' 'MYYVFYREESSNLWRWTLYGEDDRKMAESVEKHYNRADCLAAIEKVKSSAEAPVRER' A
#
# COMPACT_ATOMS: atom_id res chain seq x y z
N MET A 1 7.83 7.26 -8.41
CA MET A 1 6.99 6.28 -7.70
C MET A 1 6.15 6.99 -6.64
N TYR A 2 4.93 6.54 -6.44
CA TYR A 2 4.05 7.18 -5.47
C TYR A 2 2.98 6.21 -4.99
N TYR A 3 2.48 6.46 -3.78
CA TYR A 3 1.37 5.71 -3.20
C TYR A 3 0.09 6.48 -3.39
N VAL A 4 -0.99 5.74 -3.69
CA VAL A 4 -2.35 6.27 -3.68
C VAL A 4 -3.13 5.46 -2.66
N PHE A 5 -3.80 6.13 -1.73
CA PHE A 5 -4.68 5.43 -0.79
C PHE A 5 -6.11 5.95 -0.98
N TYR A 6 -7.05 5.06 -0.83
CA TYR A 6 -8.44 5.36 -1.18
C TYR A 6 -9.38 4.47 -0.38
N ARG A 7 -10.60 4.95 -0.23
CA ARG A 7 -11.67 4.14 0.37
C ARG A 7 -12.41 3.42 -0.75
N GLU A 8 -12.45 2.10 -0.63
CA GLU A 8 -13.15 1.27 -1.61
C GLU A 8 -14.65 1.34 -1.37
N GLU A 9 -15.41 1.69 -2.41
CA GLU A 9 -16.85 1.88 -2.27
C GLU A 9 -17.59 0.61 -1.87
N SER A 10 -17.19 -0.52 -2.41
CA SER A 10 -17.89 -1.79 -2.17
C SER A 10 -17.79 -2.28 -0.72
N SER A 11 -16.68 -1.96 -0.04
CA SER A 11 -16.43 -2.44 1.32
C SER A 11 -16.42 -1.34 2.37
N ASN A 12 -16.29 -0.07 1.93
CA ASN A 12 -16.09 1.08 2.82
C ASN A 12 -14.79 0.99 3.60
N LEU A 13 -13.82 0.21 3.12
CA LEU A 13 -12.53 0.02 3.77
C LEU A 13 -11.43 0.72 2.96
N TRP A 14 -10.34 1.07 3.63
CA TRP A 14 -9.23 1.78 3.01
C TRP A 14 -8.20 0.81 2.46
N ARG A 15 -7.67 1.13 1.27
CA ARG A 15 -6.62 0.38 0.60
C ARG A 15 -5.58 1.34 0.04
N TRP A 16 -4.41 0.80 -0.32
CA TRP A 16 -3.38 1.59 -0.99
C TRP A 16 -2.82 0.81 -2.19
N THR A 17 -2.29 1.58 -3.13
CA THR A 17 -1.59 1.06 -4.31
C THR A 17 -0.31 1.84 -4.50
N LEU A 18 0.77 1.15 -4.83
CA LEU A 18 2.05 1.77 -5.19
C LEU A 18 2.20 1.74 -6.71
N TYR A 19 2.41 2.92 -7.30
CA TYR A 19 2.63 3.06 -8.73
C TYR A 19 4.09 3.34 -9.02
N GLY A 20 4.59 2.75 -10.11
CA GLY A 20 5.94 2.98 -10.59
C GLY A 20 6.06 4.30 -11.36
N GLU A 21 7.25 4.55 -11.91
CA GLU A 21 7.55 5.80 -12.62
C GLU A 21 6.71 5.99 -13.88
N ASP A 22 6.26 4.90 -14.48
CA ASP A 22 5.44 4.92 -15.69
C ASP A 22 3.93 4.80 -15.37
N ASP A 23 3.54 5.09 -14.14
CA ASP A 23 2.17 4.99 -13.65
C ASP A 23 1.58 3.59 -13.70
N ARG A 24 2.43 2.58 -13.72
CA ARG A 24 1.98 1.19 -13.65
C ARG A 24 1.94 0.73 -12.20
N LYS A 25 0.92 -0.06 -11.88
CA LYS A 25 0.81 -0.63 -10.55
C LYS A 25 1.97 -1.58 -10.28
N MET A 26 2.67 -1.37 -9.18
CA MET A 26 3.76 -2.24 -8.75
C MET A 26 3.39 -3.10 -7.56
N ALA A 27 2.54 -2.58 -6.68
CA ALA A 27 2.13 -3.29 -5.48
C ALA A 27 0.83 -2.72 -4.98
N GLU A 28 0.12 -3.50 -4.17
CA GLU A 28 -1.10 -3.01 -3.52
C GLU A 28 -1.27 -3.68 -2.17
N SER A 29 -2.11 -3.10 -1.32
CA SER A 29 -2.37 -3.66 0.00
C SER A 29 -3.12 -4.97 -0.11
N VAL A 30 -2.68 -5.98 0.64
CA VAL A 30 -3.41 -7.23 0.78
C VAL A 30 -4.55 -7.02 1.74
N GLU A 31 -4.29 -6.28 2.82
CA GLU A 31 -5.29 -6.00 3.85
C GLU A 31 -6.06 -4.73 3.55
N LYS A 32 -7.29 -4.68 4.02
CA LYS A 32 -8.12 -3.49 4.00
C LYS A 32 -8.21 -2.95 5.42
N HIS A 33 -8.21 -1.64 5.56
CA HIS A 33 -8.18 -0.99 6.87
C HIS A 33 -9.48 -0.24 7.13
N TYR A 34 -9.95 -0.30 8.38
CA TYR A 34 -11.19 0.35 8.75
C TYR A 34 -11.11 1.86 8.72
N ASN A 35 -9.95 2.42 9.02
CA ASN A 35 -9.82 3.87 9.05
C ASN A 35 -8.59 4.34 8.28
N ARG A 36 -8.64 5.62 7.94
CA ARG A 36 -7.62 6.27 7.13
C ARG A 36 -6.24 6.23 7.80
N ALA A 37 -6.20 6.46 9.10
CA ALA A 37 -4.94 6.50 9.84
C ALA A 37 -4.21 5.16 9.80
N ASP A 38 -4.94 4.04 9.90
CA ASP A 38 -4.35 2.71 9.85
C ASP A 38 -3.77 2.42 8.47
N CYS A 39 -4.44 2.88 7.41
CA CYS A 39 -3.94 2.72 6.06
C CYS A 39 -2.64 3.50 5.87
N LEU A 40 -2.57 4.73 6.34
CA LEU A 40 -1.36 5.53 6.27
C LEU A 40 -0.22 4.89 7.07
N ALA A 41 -0.52 4.33 8.23
CA ALA A 41 0.48 3.63 9.04
C ALA A 41 1.03 2.41 8.30
N ALA A 42 0.18 1.67 7.58
CA ALA A 42 0.60 0.53 6.78
C ALA A 42 1.54 0.98 5.65
N ILE A 43 1.22 2.08 4.99
CA ILE A 43 2.08 2.66 3.95
C ILE A 43 3.46 2.99 4.53
N GLU A 44 3.51 3.61 5.70
CA GLU A 44 4.77 3.95 6.34
C GLU A 44 5.63 2.71 6.63
N LYS A 45 5.01 1.62 7.03
CA LYS A 45 5.73 0.35 7.22
C LYS A 45 6.34 -0.16 5.92
N VAL A 46 5.60 -0.10 4.83
CA VAL A 46 6.12 -0.53 3.53
C VAL A 46 7.26 0.38 3.09
N LYS A 47 7.12 1.69 3.27
CA LYS A 47 8.17 2.64 2.93
C LYS A 47 9.46 2.40 3.71
N SER A 48 9.35 1.97 4.96
CA SER A 48 10.51 1.70 5.80
C SER A 48 11.16 0.34 5.52
N SER A 49 10.62 -0.44 4.59
CA SER A 49 11.09 -1.79 4.30
C SER A 49 12.22 -1.85 3.26
N ALA A 50 12.82 -0.71 2.91
CA ALA A 50 13.87 -0.66 1.89
C ALA A 50 15.04 -1.61 2.18
N GLU A 51 15.33 -1.87 3.45
CA GLU A 51 16.42 -2.75 3.88
C GLU A 51 15.96 -4.20 4.06
N ALA A 52 14.70 -4.51 3.78
CA ALA A 52 14.20 -5.86 3.95
C ALA A 52 14.92 -6.82 3.00
N PRO A 53 15.39 -7.98 3.49
CA PRO A 53 16.12 -8.91 2.64
C PRO A 53 15.20 -9.58 1.62
N VAL A 54 15.79 -9.92 0.47
CA VAL A 54 15.13 -10.70 -0.56
C VAL A 54 15.50 -12.16 -0.35
N ARG A 55 14.52 -13.03 -0.26
CA ARG A 55 14.74 -14.45 -0.05
C ARG A 55 14.03 -15.25 -1.12
N GLU A 56 14.70 -16.28 -1.61
CA GLU A 56 14.10 -17.22 -2.54
C GLU A 56 13.48 -18.37 -1.75
N ARG A 57 12.29 -18.75 -2.17
CA ARG A 57 11.61 -19.90 -1.62
C ARG A 57 11.89 -21.15 -2.42
#